data_98418a432808770dad0efdc307ee19ac
#
_entry.id   98418a432808770dad0efdc307ee19ac
#
_cell.length_a   1.000
_cell.length_b   1.000
_cell.length_c   1.000
_cell.angle_alpha   90.00
_cell.angle_beta   90.00
_cell.angle_gamma   90.00
#
_symmetry.space_group_name_H-M   'P 1'
#
loop_
_entity.id
_entity.type
_entity.pdbx_description
1 polymer ?
#
loop_
_entity_poly.entity_id
_entity_poly.type
_entity_poly.pdbx_seq_one_letter_code
_entity_poly.pdbx_strand_id
1 'polypeptide(L)'
;MVIGVAVLALLLALGSAAVSWRALDQAQTARDIASARGPAAPSAPAAEPIPSGPAVSADPEQTAASPEEPPRSPGTPPEITAETVYKPKYDNQSLILKTADCFTRMQVDLDEPRANVGSGNADVAFGCSNGNPWFRLASGVEGSETAKAGMKPGECGDAIRSAPIAQGTVVPLRKGSWLCVRTNYRTAYAQRDEWRVILVEIVSIGNDGAVVIRATAWDIPTN
;
A
#
# COMPACT_ATOMS: atom_id res chain seq x y z
N MET A 1 -21.36 -51.91 -16.72
CA MET A 1 -20.81 -50.92 -17.65
C MET A 1 -21.62 -49.62 -17.75
N VAL A 2 -22.89 -49.57 -17.40
CA VAL A 2 -23.78 -48.39 -17.48
C VAL A 2 -23.49 -47.33 -16.42
N ILE A 3 -23.09 -47.73 -15.22
CA ILE A 3 -22.86 -46.81 -14.08
C ILE A 3 -21.62 -45.91 -14.32
N GLY A 4 -20.57 -46.41 -14.97
CA GLY A 4 -19.36 -45.63 -15.25
C GLY A 4 -19.57 -44.43 -16.21
N VAL A 5 -20.48 -44.59 -17.19
CA VAL A 5 -20.78 -43.53 -18.16
C VAL A 5 -21.58 -42.39 -17.52
N ALA A 6 -22.49 -42.70 -16.58
CA ALA A 6 -23.27 -41.68 -15.86
C ALA A 6 -22.44 -40.81 -14.96
N VAL A 7 -21.44 -41.39 -14.27
CA VAL A 7 -20.51 -40.62 -13.38
C VAL A 7 -19.62 -39.69 -14.21
N LEU A 8 -19.12 -40.13 -15.35
CA LEU A 8 -18.30 -39.30 -16.22
C LEU A 8 -19.07 -38.10 -16.79
N ALA A 9 -20.34 -38.29 -17.18
CA ALA A 9 -21.21 -37.24 -17.66
C ALA A 9 -21.51 -36.18 -16.58
N LEU A 10 -21.69 -36.60 -15.32
CA LEU A 10 -21.92 -35.69 -14.17
C LEU A 10 -20.68 -34.81 -13.87
N LEU A 11 -19.49 -35.40 -13.94
CA LEU A 11 -18.24 -34.66 -13.72
C LEU A 11 -17.96 -33.61 -14.79
N LEU A 12 -18.29 -33.93 -16.07
CA LEU A 12 -18.17 -32.97 -17.17
C LEU A 12 -19.17 -31.82 -17.08
N ALA A 13 -20.40 -32.09 -16.60
CA ALA A 13 -21.41 -31.05 -16.40
C ALA A 13 -21.05 -30.07 -15.23
N LEU A 14 -20.48 -30.56 -14.14
CA LEU A 14 -20.00 -29.73 -13.03
C LEU A 14 -18.79 -28.91 -13.41
N GLY A 15 -17.87 -29.42 -14.23
CA GLY A 15 -16.71 -28.70 -14.74
C GLY A 15 -17.07 -27.48 -15.58
N SER A 16 -18.12 -27.58 -16.41
CA SER A 16 -18.57 -26.51 -17.31
C SER A 16 -19.18 -25.32 -16.56
N ALA A 17 -19.85 -25.54 -15.42
CA ALA A 17 -20.46 -24.49 -14.63
C ALA A 17 -19.40 -23.59 -13.96
N ALA A 18 -18.29 -24.16 -13.50
CA ALA A 18 -17.22 -23.42 -12.84
C ALA A 18 -16.47 -22.45 -13.77
N VAL A 19 -16.34 -22.79 -15.06
CA VAL A 19 -15.69 -21.92 -16.06
C VAL A 19 -16.56 -20.72 -16.41
N SER A 20 -17.88 -20.90 -16.45
CA SER A 20 -18.83 -19.83 -16.78
C SER A 20 -18.90 -18.73 -15.73
N TRP A 21 -18.73 -19.06 -14.46
CA TRP A 21 -18.72 -18.07 -13.36
C TRP A 21 -17.49 -17.16 -13.41
N ARG A 22 -16.32 -17.68 -13.75
CA ARG A 22 -15.10 -16.88 -13.90
C ARG A 22 -15.18 -15.89 -15.06
N ALA A 23 -15.85 -16.24 -16.14
CA ALA A 23 -16.04 -15.35 -17.29
C ALA A 23 -16.97 -14.15 -16.95
N LEU A 24 -17.99 -14.38 -16.13
CA LEU A 24 -18.89 -13.31 -15.65
C LEU A 24 -18.19 -12.32 -14.73
N ASP A 25 -17.35 -12.79 -13.81
CA ASP A 25 -16.58 -11.95 -12.88
C ASP A 25 -15.60 -11.03 -13.62
N GLN A 26 -14.92 -11.53 -14.66
CA GLN A 26 -14.03 -10.74 -15.51
C GLN A 26 -14.75 -9.67 -16.32
N ALA A 27 -15.99 -9.97 -16.78
CA ALA A 27 -16.79 -9.00 -17.52
C ALA A 27 -17.31 -7.85 -16.65
N GLN A 28 -17.58 -8.10 -15.37
CA GLN A 28 -17.97 -7.06 -14.41
C GLN A 28 -16.81 -6.12 -14.10
N THR A 29 -15.62 -6.67 -13.83
CA THR A 29 -14.41 -5.88 -13.58
C THR A 29 -14.04 -4.97 -14.76
N ALA A 30 -14.23 -5.42 -15.99
CA ALA A 30 -13.98 -4.60 -17.19
C ALA A 30 -14.98 -3.43 -17.34
N ARG A 31 -16.23 -3.63 -16.92
CA ARG A 31 -17.25 -2.56 -16.93
C ARG A 31 -17.00 -1.50 -15.86
N ASP A 32 -16.54 -1.88 -14.69
CA ASP A 32 -16.21 -0.94 -13.60
C ASP A 32 -15.03 -0.04 -13.97
N ILE A 33 -14.04 -0.57 -14.70
CA ILE A 33 -12.91 0.22 -15.22
C ILE A 33 -13.37 1.19 -16.33
N ALA A 34 -14.31 0.79 -17.17
CA ALA A 34 -14.83 1.65 -18.26
C ALA A 34 -15.71 2.79 -17.72
N SER A 35 -16.47 2.57 -16.63
CA SER A 35 -17.31 3.58 -16.02
C SER A 35 -16.53 4.59 -15.14
N ALA A 36 -15.33 4.22 -14.67
CA ALA A 36 -14.44 5.12 -13.94
C ALA A 36 -13.71 6.15 -14.82
N ARG A 37 -13.71 5.96 -16.16
CA ARG A 37 -13.27 6.97 -17.12
C ARG A 37 -14.42 7.90 -17.44
N GLY A 38 -14.59 8.97 -16.64
CA GLY A 38 -15.48 10.07 -16.93
C GLY A 38 -15.21 10.71 -18.31
N PRO A 39 -16.23 11.36 -18.93
CA PRO A 39 -16.07 11.97 -20.25
C PRO A 39 -14.99 13.07 -20.19
N ALA A 40 -14.08 13.03 -21.16
CA ALA A 40 -13.04 14.05 -21.32
C ALA A 40 -13.68 15.44 -21.45
N ALA A 41 -13.27 16.36 -20.61
CA ALA A 41 -13.72 17.76 -20.69
C ALA A 41 -13.20 18.41 -21.97
N PRO A 42 -14.01 19.24 -22.65
CA PRO A 42 -13.55 19.96 -23.84
C PRO A 42 -12.54 21.05 -23.46
N SER A 43 -11.47 21.16 -24.24
CA SER A 43 -10.43 22.19 -24.12
C SER A 43 -11.03 23.59 -24.20
N ALA A 44 -10.74 24.43 -23.22
CA ALA A 44 -11.10 25.85 -23.20
C ALA A 44 -10.20 26.65 -24.21
N PRO A 45 -10.75 27.66 -24.88
CA PRO A 45 -9.99 28.53 -25.77
C PRO A 45 -9.09 29.51 -25.02
N ALA A 46 -7.99 29.86 -25.64
CA ALA A 46 -6.96 30.79 -25.16
C ALA A 46 -7.56 32.18 -24.82
N ALA A 47 -7.18 32.70 -23.66
CA ALA A 47 -7.52 34.08 -23.25
C ALA A 47 -6.49 35.08 -23.77
N GLU A 48 -6.99 36.20 -24.30
CA GLU A 48 -6.23 37.35 -24.78
C GLU A 48 -5.56 38.14 -23.62
N PRO A 49 -4.49 38.91 -23.90
CA PRO A 49 -3.73 39.63 -22.87
C PRO A 49 -4.46 40.93 -22.45
N ILE A 50 -4.60 41.15 -21.14
CA ILE A 50 -5.14 42.38 -20.52
C ILE A 50 -3.98 43.39 -20.32
N PRO A 51 -4.21 44.71 -20.63
CA PRO A 51 -3.20 45.74 -20.50
C PRO A 51 -2.88 46.13 -19.05
N SER A 52 -1.62 46.50 -18.84
CA SER A 52 -1.06 46.95 -17.56
C SER A 52 -1.66 48.29 -17.09
N GLY A 53 -2.20 48.32 -15.88
CA GLY A 53 -2.55 49.53 -15.15
C GLY A 53 -1.48 49.90 -14.11
N PRO A 54 -1.41 51.17 -13.64
CA PRO A 54 -0.26 51.73 -12.93
C PRO A 54 -0.11 51.23 -11.48
N ALA A 55 1.14 51.10 -11.06
CA ALA A 55 1.59 50.72 -9.74
C ALA A 55 1.11 51.71 -8.65
N VAL A 56 0.44 51.17 -7.64
CA VAL A 56 0.23 51.83 -6.36
C VAL A 56 1.28 51.31 -5.37
N SER A 57 2.15 52.18 -4.90
CA SER A 57 3.10 51.90 -3.81
C SER A 57 2.31 51.63 -2.53
N ALA A 58 2.37 50.45 -2.01
CA ALA A 58 1.96 50.13 -0.65
C ALA A 58 3.20 49.89 0.20
N ASP A 59 3.23 50.55 1.34
CA ASP A 59 4.17 50.55 2.45
C ASP A 59 4.51 49.11 2.90
N PRO A 60 5.77 48.77 3.22
CA PRO A 60 6.11 47.44 3.70
C PRO A 60 5.72 47.29 5.16
N GLU A 61 4.56 46.74 5.41
CA GLU A 61 4.20 46.20 6.72
C GLU A 61 5.15 45.02 7.03
N GLN A 62 6.00 45.21 8.02
CA GLN A 62 6.94 44.22 8.51
C GLN A 62 6.16 43.00 9.03
N THR A 63 5.97 42.02 8.16
CA THR A 63 5.55 40.70 8.56
C THR A 63 6.66 40.10 9.42
N ALA A 64 6.41 39.94 10.72
CA ALA A 64 7.30 39.25 11.64
C ALA A 64 7.63 37.87 11.06
N ALA A 65 8.88 37.67 10.70
CA ALA A 65 9.37 36.41 10.21
C ALA A 65 9.15 35.38 11.34
N SER A 66 8.31 34.39 11.05
CA SER A 66 8.21 33.16 11.86
C SER A 66 9.62 32.58 11.99
N PRO A 67 10.07 32.11 13.17
CA PRO A 67 11.38 31.52 13.32
C PRO A 67 11.57 30.41 12.29
N GLU A 68 12.46 30.60 11.34
CA GLU A 68 12.83 29.60 10.34
C GLU A 68 13.44 28.41 11.06
N GLU A 69 12.73 27.29 11.09
CA GLU A 69 13.20 26.05 11.69
C GLU A 69 14.53 25.65 11.05
N PRO A 70 15.59 25.34 11.81
CA PRO A 70 16.90 25.07 11.25
C PRO A 70 16.81 23.90 10.25
N PRO A 71 17.53 23.95 9.12
CA PRO A 71 17.47 22.91 8.08
C PRO A 71 17.82 21.56 8.70
N ARG A 72 16.90 20.62 8.62
CA ARG A 72 17.05 19.26 9.14
C ARG A 72 18.18 18.56 8.40
N SER A 73 19.05 17.87 9.14
CA SER A 73 20.10 17.06 8.54
C SER A 73 19.50 15.97 7.67
N PRO A 74 20.01 15.75 6.44
CA PRO A 74 19.56 14.66 5.58
C PRO A 74 19.62 13.31 6.33
N GLY A 75 18.49 12.62 6.43
CA GLY A 75 18.40 11.31 7.07
C GLY A 75 17.83 11.28 8.50
N THR A 76 17.44 12.41 9.07
CA THR A 76 16.66 12.45 10.31
C THR A 76 15.17 12.54 9.97
N PRO A 77 14.35 11.55 10.38
CA PRO A 77 12.91 11.60 10.15
C PRO A 77 12.29 12.84 10.80
N PRO A 78 11.26 13.43 10.17
CA PRO A 78 10.47 14.47 10.83
C PRO A 78 9.80 13.91 12.08
N GLU A 79 9.58 14.77 13.07
CA GLU A 79 8.83 14.40 14.25
C GLU A 79 7.35 14.25 13.89
N ILE A 80 6.79 13.07 14.23
CA ILE A 80 5.36 12.80 14.06
C ILE A 80 4.67 13.19 15.36
N THR A 81 3.84 14.21 15.28
CA THR A 81 3.04 14.73 16.39
C THR A 81 1.54 14.40 16.20
N ALA A 82 0.72 14.76 17.19
CA ALA A 82 -0.72 14.60 17.10
C ALA A 82 -1.35 15.50 16.00
N GLU A 83 -0.66 16.59 15.64
CA GLU A 83 -1.08 17.56 14.60
C GLU A 83 -0.65 17.13 13.20
N THR A 84 0.12 16.05 13.04
CA THR A 84 0.57 15.56 11.73
C THR A 84 -0.62 15.26 10.82
N VAL A 85 -0.69 15.94 9.68
CA VAL A 85 -1.75 15.78 8.68
C VAL A 85 -1.31 14.74 7.65
N TYR A 86 -1.87 13.56 7.75
CA TYR A 86 -1.61 12.47 6.79
C TYR A 86 -2.45 12.64 5.53
N LYS A 87 -1.86 12.39 4.35
CA LYS A 87 -2.57 12.41 3.06
C LYS A 87 -2.84 10.98 2.60
N PRO A 88 -4.08 10.61 2.24
CA PRO A 88 -4.35 9.31 1.66
C PRO A 88 -3.53 9.09 0.38
N LYS A 89 -2.81 7.96 0.29
CA LYS A 89 -2.07 7.56 -0.92
C LYS A 89 -2.87 6.57 -1.74
N TYR A 90 -3.30 5.49 -1.12
CA TYR A 90 -4.19 4.49 -1.71
C TYR A 90 -5.04 3.83 -0.63
N ASP A 91 -6.18 3.27 -1.00
CA ASP A 91 -7.10 2.60 -0.10
C ASP A 91 -7.42 1.18 -0.58
N ASN A 92 -7.41 0.23 0.35
CA ASN A 92 -7.85 -1.15 0.15
C ASN A 92 -7.24 -1.86 -1.08
N GLN A 93 -6.00 -1.56 -1.44
CA GLN A 93 -5.34 -2.25 -2.55
C GLN A 93 -5.01 -3.69 -2.20
N SER A 94 -5.46 -4.63 -3.03
CA SER A 94 -5.20 -6.06 -2.85
C SER A 94 -3.94 -6.50 -3.58
N LEU A 95 -3.13 -7.33 -2.90
CA LEU A 95 -1.94 -7.94 -3.49
C LEU A 95 -1.93 -9.43 -3.17
N ILE A 96 -1.62 -10.25 -4.18
CA ILE A 96 -1.47 -11.70 -4.03
C ILE A 96 0.02 -12.03 -3.94
N LEU A 97 0.42 -12.66 -2.85
CA LEU A 97 1.79 -13.06 -2.57
C LEU A 97 1.89 -14.58 -2.66
N LYS A 98 2.76 -15.07 -3.54
CA LYS A 98 3.00 -16.50 -3.69
C LYS A 98 4.45 -16.72 -4.13
N THR A 99 5.21 -17.48 -3.34
CA THR A 99 6.54 -17.96 -3.72
C THR A 99 6.43 -19.28 -4.49
N ALA A 100 7.44 -19.60 -5.29
CA ALA A 100 7.49 -20.88 -6.00
C ALA A 100 7.60 -22.06 -5.02
N ASP A 101 8.32 -21.83 -3.93
CA ASP A 101 8.56 -22.79 -2.85
C ASP A 101 8.84 -22.06 -1.54
N CYS A 102 8.98 -22.79 -0.42
CA CYS A 102 9.29 -22.21 0.89
C CYS A 102 10.76 -21.85 1.10
N PHE A 103 11.62 -22.06 0.14
CA PHE A 103 13.03 -21.64 0.19
C PHE A 103 13.26 -20.30 -0.49
N THR A 104 12.36 -19.94 -1.41
CA THR A 104 12.39 -18.66 -2.13
C THR A 104 11.73 -17.56 -1.31
N ARG A 105 12.33 -16.38 -1.32
CA ARG A 105 11.76 -15.17 -0.73
C ARG A 105 11.33 -14.22 -1.84
N MET A 106 10.20 -13.60 -1.65
CA MET A 106 9.67 -12.55 -2.53
C MET A 106 9.83 -11.20 -1.85
N GLN A 107 10.35 -10.23 -2.55
CA GLN A 107 10.44 -8.85 -2.09
C GLN A 107 9.14 -8.12 -2.46
N VAL A 108 8.57 -7.40 -1.51
CA VAL A 108 7.28 -6.70 -1.65
C VAL A 108 7.47 -5.24 -1.32
N ASP A 109 7.06 -4.40 -2.22
CA ASP A 109 6.96 -2.95 -2.09
C ASP A 109 5.52 -2.63 -1.63
N LEU A 110 5.41 -1.95 -0.52
CA LEU A 110 4.13 -1.49 0.03
C LEU A 110 3.90 0.00 -0.24
N ASP A 111 4.92 0.76 -0.62
CA ASP A 111 4.79 2.16 -1.05
C ASP A 111 3.93 2.26 -2.31
N GLU A 112 4.17 1.36 -3.25
CA GLU A 112 3.35 1.13 -4.43
C GLU A 112 3.07 -0.37 -4.52
N PRO A 113 1.92 -0.88 -4.01
CA PRO A 113 1.72 -2.30 -3.75
C PRO A 113 2.10 -3.20 -4.93
N ARG A 114 3.31 -3.73 -4.88
CA ARG A 114 3.93 -4.59 -5.91
C ARG A 114 4.66 -5.76 -5.28
N ALA A 115 4.50 -6.92 -5.88
CA ALA A 115 5.24 -8.12 -5.51
C ALA A 115 6.44 -8.34 -6.45
N ASN A 116 7.44 -9.06 -5.96
CA ASN A 116 8.63 -9.45 -6.72
C ASN A 116 9.46 -8.26 -7.23
N VAL A 117 9.65 -7.27 -6.38
CA VAL A 117 10.50 -6.10 -6.66
C VAL A 117 11.97 -6.37 -6.31
N GLY A 118 12.86 -5.44 -6.68
CA GLY A 118 14.25 -5.48 -6.23
C GLY A 118 14.38 -5.17 -4.74
N SER A 119 15.39 -5.73 -4.07
CA SER A 119 15.59 -5.56 -2.62
C SER A 119 15.79 -4.11 -2.16
N GLY A 120 16.23 -3.22 -3.05
CA GLY A 120 16.41 -1.79 -2.74
C GLY A 120 15.09 -1.01 -2.60
N ASN A 121 13.98 -1.56 -3.13
CA ASN A 121 12.66 -0.93 -3.12
C ASN A 121 11.65 -1.76 -2.30
N ALA A 122 12.10 -2.73 -1.55
CA ALA A 122 11.21 -3.58 -0.80
C ALA A 122 11.04 -3.08 0.64
N ASP A 123 9.80 -3.07 1.11
CA ASP A 123 9.47 -2.82 2.52
C ASP A 123 9.46 -4.11 3.32
N VAL A 124 9.02 -5.20 2.71
CA VAL A 124 8.98 -6.50 3.38
C VAL A 124 9.47 -7.62 2.47
N ALA A 125 10.09 -8.63 3.07
CA ALA A 125 10.30 -9.92 2.45
C ALA A 125 9.17 -10.87 2.85
N PHE A 126 8.52 -11.49 1.87
CA PHE A 126 7.53 -12.54 2.05
C PHE A 126 8.18 -13.91 1.81
N GLY A 127 7.85 -14.88 2.63
CA GLY A 127 8.29 -16.25 2.49
C GLY A 127 7.40 -17.22 3.26
N CYS A 128 7.78 -18.50 3.28
CA CYS A 128 7.15 -19.50 4.11
C CYS A 128 8.16 -20.38 4.84
N SER A 129 7.73 -20.99 5.93
CA SER A 129 8.51 -21.99 6.67
C SER A 129 7.56 -23.09 7.11
N ASN A 130 7.84 -24.34 6.71
CA ASN A 130 6.96 -25.49 6.99
C ASN A 130 5.49 -25.21 6.57
N GLY A 131 5.29 -24.56 5.43
CA GLY A 131 3.97 -24.19 4.94
C GLY A 131 3.33 -22.96 5.59
N ASN A 132 3.94 -22.37 6.62
CA ASN A 132 3.44 -21.19 7.29
C ASN A 132 4.05 -19.92 6.68
N PRO A 133 3.23 -19.02 6.10
CA PRO A 133 3.70 -17.78 5.51
C PRO A 133 4.13 -16.77 6.58
N TRP A 134 5.09 -15.92 6.21
CA TRP A 134 5.63 -14.91 7.10
C TRP A 134 6.07 -13.66 6.33
N PHE A 135 6.14 -12.54 7.07
CA PHE A 135 6.85 -11.34 6.66
C PHE A 135 8.13 -11.15 7.47
N ARG A 136 9.08 -10.45 6.86
CA ARG A 136 10.22 -9.84 7.53
C ARG A 136 10.38 -8.42 7.01
N LEU A 137 10.41 -7.46 7.91
CA LEU A 137 10.60 -6.05 7.56
C LEU A 137 12.00 -5.85 6.95
N ALA A 138 12.07 -5.02 5.92
CA ALA A 138 13.34 -4.58 5.36
C ALA A 138 14.09 -3.67 6.34
N SER A 139 15.38 -3.45 6.08
CA SER A 139 16.19 -2.58 6.95
C SER A 139 15.65 -1.15 6.96
N GLY A 140 15.44 -0.60 8.16
CA GLY A 140 14.89 0.74 8.35
C GLY A 140 13.38 0.87 8.17
N VAL A 141 12.70 -0.20 7.82
CA VAL A 141 11.24 -0.31 7.87
C VAL A 141 10.84 -0.69 9.29
N GLU A 142 9.82 -0.05 9.83
CA GLU A 142 9.30 -0.30 11.15
C GLU A 142 7.89 -0.88 11.08
N GLY A 143 7.47 -1.64 12.08
CA GLY A 143 6.13 -2.23 12.08
C GLY A 143 5.65 -2.62 13.45
N SER A 144 4.36 -2.98 13.53
CA SER A 144 3.71 -3.49 14.74
C SER A 144 2.63 -4.52 14.40
N GLU A 145 2.54 -5.58 15.19
CA GLU A 145 1.50 -6.61 15.12
C GLU A 145 0.26 -6.26 15.96
N THR A 146 0.25 -5.13 16.67
CA THR A 146 -0.88 -4.71 17.51
C THR A 146 -1.96 -3.96 16.72
N ALA A 147 -1.83 -3.88 15.40
CA ALA A 147 -2.78 -3.26 14.50
C ALA A 147 -4.17 -3.92 14.54
N LYS A 148 -5.19 -3.13 14.24
CA LYS A 148 -6.60 -3.54 14.20
C LYS A 148 -7.30 -2.98 12.96
N ALA A 149 -8.42 -3.59 12.60
CA ALA A 149 -9.27 -3.09 11.52
C ALA A 149 -9.67 -1.62 11.75
N GLY A 150 -9.58 -0.83 10.70
CA GLY A 150 -10.03 0.57 10.71
C GLY A 150 -9.13 1.54 11.47
N MET A 151 -7.92 1.13 11.89
CA MET A 151 -6.95 2.04 12.48
C MET A 151 -6.63 3.21 11.55
N LYS A 152 -6.56 4.40 12.11
CA LYS A 152 -6.11 5.62 11.43
C LYS A 152 -4.58 5.68 11.39
N PRO A 153 -3.97 6.47 10.48
CA PRO A 153 -2.52 6.52 10.34
C PRO A 153 -1.78 6.93 11.62
N GLY A 154 -2.30 7.88 12.41
CA GLY A 154 -1.74 8.26 13.70
C GLY A 154 -1.72 7.11 14.71
N GLU A 155 -2.84 6.36 14.80
CA GLU A 155 -2.95 5.18 15.67
C GLU A 155 -1.98 4.07 15.27
N CYS A 156 -1.76 3.90 13.96
CA CYS A 156 -0.77 2.99 13.41
C CYS A 156 0.66 3.41 13.81
N GLY A 157 0.96 4.70 13.73
CA GLY A 157 2.22 5.28 14.20
C GLY A 157 2.44 5.06 15.72
N ASP A 158 1.38 5.19 16.52
CA ASP A 158 1.40 4.94 17.96
C ASP A 158 1.64 3.45 18.27
N ALA A 159 0.99 2.55 17.53
CA ALA A 159 1.20 1.11 17.66
C ALA A 159 2.66 0.73 17.37
N ILE A 160 3.27 1.31 16.33
CA ILE A 160 4.68 1.09 16.00
C ILE A 160 5.60 1.59 17.12
N ARG A 161 5.32 2.76 17.70
CA ARG A 161 6.13 3.30 18.81
C ARG A 161 6.01 2.48 20.08
N SER A 162 4.81 2.02 20.42
CA SER A 162 4.54 1.31 21.68
C SER A 162 4.91 -0.17 21.66
N ALA A 163 4.81 -0.83 20.52
CA ALA A 163 5.07 -2.26 20.35
C ALA A 163 5.76 -2.56 19.02
N PRO A 164 7.01 -2.11 18.83
CA PRO A 164 7.72 -2.29 17.57
C PRO A 164 8.10 -3.74 17.33
N ILE A 165 8.00 -4.21 16.09
CA ILE A 165 8.60 -5.44 15.62
C ILE A 165 10.12 -5.26 15.58
N ALA A 166 10.88 -6.12 16.26
CA ALA A 166 12.32 -6.04 16.24
C ALA A 166 12.87 -6.32 14.82
N GLN A 167 13.90 -5.58 14.41
CA GLN A 167 14.53 -5.75 13.09
C GLN A 167 15.00 -7.21 12.88
N GLY A 168 14.74 -7.72 11.68
CA GLY A 168 15.09 -9.10 11.32
C GLY A 168 14.16 -10.19 11.87
N THR A 169 13.17 -9.83 12.69
CA THR A 169 12.16 -10.76 13.19
C THR A 169 11.28 -11.27 12.06
N VAL A 170 10.98 -12.56 12.11
CA VAL A 170 9.98 -13.21 11.25
C VAL A 170 8.61 -13.05 11.89
N VAL A 171 7.70 -12.40 11.19
CA VAL A 171 6.31 -12.18 11.60
C VAL A 171 5.43 -13.22 10.94
N PRO A 172 4.88 -14.19 11.67
CA PRO A 172 3.99 -15.20 11.09
C PRO A 172 2.67 -14.56 10.66
N LEU A 173 2.24 -14.82 9.43
CA LEU A 173 0.99 -14.30 8.90
C LEU A 173 -0.17 -15.20 9.32
N ARG A 174 -1.27 -14.59 9.75
CA ARG A 174 -2.51 -15.27 10.13
C ARG A 174 -3.68 -14.59 9.44
N LYS A 175 -4.60 -15.37 8.90
CA LYS A 175 -5.84 -14.83 8.33
C LYS A 175 -6.56 -13.94 9.35
N GLY A 176 -6.95 -12.75 8.92
CA GLY A 176 -7.63 -11.75 9.75
C GLY A 176 -6.73 -10.96 10.68
N SER A 177 -5.40 -11.19 10.68
CA SER A 177 -4.46 -10.32 11.39
C SER A 177 -4.18 -9.04 10.61
N TRP A 178 -3.77 -8.03 11.37
CA TRP A 178 -3.44 -6.71 10.85
C TRP A 178 -2.02 -6.34 11.28
N LEU A 179 -1.33 -5.57 10.43
CA LEU A 179 -0.02 -5.01 10.72
C LEU A 179 -0.03 -3.53 10.39
N CYS A 180 0.61 -2.74 11.22
CA CYS A 180 1.07 -1.41 10.88
C CYS A 180 2.50 -1.49 10.38
N VAL A 181 2.78 -0.84 9.25
CA VAL A 181 4.11 -0.75 8.66
C VAL A 181 4.41 0.72 8.39
N ARG A 182 5.63 1.15 8.67
CA ARG A 182 6.13 2.48 8.32
C ARG A 182 7.39 2.28 7.47
N THR A 183 7.37 2.84 6.27
CA THR A 183 8.42 2.63 5.28
C THR A 183 9.74 3.29 5.69
N ASN A 184 10.83 3.02 4.97
CA ASN A 184 12.13 3.56 5.33
C ASN A 184 12.26 5.02 4.92
N TYR A 185 12.29 5.94 5.89
CA TYR A 185 12.45 7.37 5.65
C TYR A 185 13.67 7.71 4.79
N ARG A 186 14.83 7.08 5.05
CA ARG A 186 16.06 7.37 4.30
C ARG A 186 15.94 6.98 2.84
N THR A 187 15.27 5.88 2.55
CA THR A 187 15.01 5.42 1.18
C THR A 187 14.05 6.39 0.49
N ALA A 188 12.94 6.74 1.12
CA ALA A 188 11.98 7.70 0.60
C ALA A 188 12.66 9.05 0.30
N TYR A 189 13.42 9.59 1.24
CA TYR A 189 14.16 10.84 1.06
C TYR A 189 15.16 10.78 -0.11
N ALA A 190 15.94 9.69 -0.21
CA ALA A 190 16.92 9.50 -1.28
C ALA A 190 16.27 9.39 -2.66
N GLN A 191 15.09 8.81 -2.74
CA GLN A 191 14.30 8.64 -3.97
C GLN A 191 13.41 9.85 -4.27
N ARG A 192 13.37 10.86 -3.39
CA ARG A 192 12.46 12.01 -3.47
C ARG A 192 10.99 11.58 -3.51
N ASP A 193 10.70 10.53 -2.78
CA ASP A 193 9.36 10.00 -2.57
C ASP A 193 8.88 10.33 -1.15
N GLU A 194 7.57 10.18 -0.90
CA GLU A 194 6.96 10.44 0.39
C GLU A 194 7.21 9.28 1.36
N TRP A 195 7.41 9.61 2.63
CA TRP A 195 7.45 8.64 3.70
C TRP A 195 6.04 8.19 4.06
N ARG A 196 5.81 6.89 4.32
CA ARG A 196 4.45 6.35 4.44
C ARG A 196 4.23 5.52 5.68
N VAL A 197 2.99 5.59 6.17
CA VAL A 197 2.44 4.61 7.10
C VAL A 197 1.36 3.80 6.39
N ILE A 198 1.37 2.48 6.61
CA ILE A 198 0.56 1.52 5.87
C ILE A 198 -0.11 0.58 6.86
N LEU A 199 -1.42 0.40 6.71
CA LEU A 199 -2.20 -0.62 7.41
C LEU A 199 -2.39 -1.81 6.48
N VAL A 200 -1.91 -2.97 6.87
CA VAL A 200 -1.95 -4.21 6.10
C VAL A 200 -2.87 -5.22 6.77
N GLU A 201 -3.86 -5.71 6.05
CA GLU A 201 -4.73 -6.82 6.42
C GLU A 201 -4.29 -8.12 5.76
N ILE A 202 -4.26 -9.22 6.50
CA ILE A 202 -4.09 -10.56 5.95
C ILE A 202 -5.48 -11.14 5.67
N VAL A 203 -5.96 -11.00 4.44
CA VAL A 203 -7.34 -11.35 4.04
C VAL A 203 -7.53 -12.85 3.98
N SER A 204 -6.60 -13.58 3.35
CA SER A 204 -6.68 -15.03 3.23
C SER A 204 -5.31 -15.67 3.08
N ILE A 205 -5.24 -16.94 3.46
CA ILE A 205 -4.09 -17.82 3.26
C ILE A 205 -4.61 -19.08 2.58
N GLY A 206 -4.13 -19.34 1.36
CA GLY A 206 -4.47 -20.51 0.59
C GLY A 206 -3.72 -21.76 1.06
N ASN A 207 -4.26 -22.94 0.79
CA ASN A 207 -3.61 -24.21 1.09
C ASN A 207 -2.28 -24.40 0.31
N ASP A 208 -2.10 -23.65 -0.76
CA ASP A 208 -0.90 -23.60 -1.59
C ASP A 208 0.14 -22.57 -1.11
N GLY A 209 -0.07 -22.00 0.07
CA GLY A 209 0.79 -20.97 0.68
C GLY A 209 0.62 -19.56 0.08
N ALA A 210 -0.29 -19.37 -0.88
CA ALA A 210 -0.60 -18.04 -1.38
C ALA A 210 -1.29 -17.21 -0.30
N VAL A 211 -0.89 -15.96 -0.15
CA VAL A 211 -1.47 -15.00 0.80
C VAL A 211 -2.06 -13.84 0.04
N VAL A 212 -3.31 -13.51 0.34
CA VAL A 212 -3.92 -12.27 -0.12
C VAL A 212 -3.83 -11.25 0.99
N ILE A 213 -3.17 -10.15 0.73
CA ILE A 213 -3.16 -8.99 1.62
C ILE A 213 -4.01 -7.87 1.04
N ARG A 214 -4.46 -6.98 1.91
CA ARG A 214 -5.08 -5.69 1.54
C ARG A 214 -4.35 -4.59 2.29
N ALA A 215 -3.94 -3.57 1.58
CA ALA A 215 -3.17 -2.48 2.15
C ALA A 215 -3.85 -1.14 1.92
N THR A 216 -3.76 -0.26 2.91
CA THR A 216 -4.17 1.15 2.86
C THR A 216 -3.00 1.99 3.33
N ALA A 217 -2.61 3.00 2.58
CA ALA A 217 -1.45 3.82 2.88
C ALA A 217 -1.77 5.31 2.94
N TRP A 218 -0.97 6.00 3.76
CA TRP A 218 -1.00 7.45 3.90
C TRP A 218 0.41 8.01 3.86
N ASP A 219 0.60 9.09 3.13
CA ASP A 219 1.83 9.86 3.11
C ASP A 219 1.97 10.64 4.41
N ILE A 220 3.17 10.61 4.98
CA ILE A 220 3.59 11.40 6.13
C ILE A 220 4.30 12.64 5.57
N PRO A 221 3.86 13.87 5.93
CA PRO A 221 4.52 15.07 5.43
C PRO A 221 5.98 15.11 5.87
N THR A 222 6.87 15.39 4.92
CA THR A 222 8.33 15.44 5.10
C THR A 222 8.86 16.87 5.17
N ASN A 223 7.96 17.87 5.33
CA ASN A 223 8.28 19.30 5.35
C ASN A 223 9.17 19.70 6.53
#